data_2e0331660a2bac8e8c288f3c9651c109
#
_entry.id   2e0331660a2bac8e8c288f3c9651c109
#
_cell.length_a   1.000
_cell.length_b   1.000
_cell.length_c   1.000
_cell.angle_alpha   90.00
_cell.angle_beta   90.00
_cell.angle_gamma   90.00
#
_symmetry.space_group_name_H-M   'P 1'
#
loop_
_entity.id
_entity.type
_entity.pdbx_description
1 polymer ?
#
loop_
_entity_poly.entity_id
_entity_poly.type
_entity_poly.pdbx_seq_one_letter_code
_entity_poly.pdbx_strand_id
1 'polypeptide(L)'
;MGHYDVVPVEEASLKQWEYPAFSGFISEKFIHGRGSLDDKVAVIAILESVEKLLNKGFEPERSIIMAFGHDEELGGNKGAKAIATILRERNIQAEFILDEGLVITDGIVPGLKAPAALIGIAEKGYATATLTAKVDGGHSSMPKKENAIVVLSEALVKLKNNPMPSQISEPVQFFINDIGPELSFVNKMAFANQWLFEKLIIQKYQATNTGNALVTSTSAATLLQSGMKENVIPMIAKATINFRLLPGDDDKTVRDYLKNTIADDRIEISMSKDFSPATSISPTNNKAYQDISKTIKEVFHNTIVAPSLMIAATDQKHYTGISENRYRFLPVQLNATALKGIHGINEKVGIDNYQLIIQFYEQLIQNACFKTP
;
A
#
# COMPACT_ATOMS: atom_id res chain seq x y z
N MET A 1 9.05 -3.07 -12.38
CA MET A 1 9.94 -3.34 -11.20
C MET A 1 9.37 -4.53 -10.44
N GLY A 2 10.06 -4.98 -9.41
CA GLY A 2 9.59 -6.01 -8.48
C GLY A 2 10.68 -6.35 -7.47
N HIS A 3 10.37 -7.18 -6.47
CA HIS A 3 11.33 -7.61 -5.47
C HIS A 3 11.32 -9.14 -5.27
N TYR A 4 12.42 -9.68 -4.76
CA TYR A 4 12.55 -11.12 -4.56
C TYR A 4 12.80 -11.55 -3.11
N ASP A 5 12.94 -10.61 -2.19
CA ASP A 5 12.84 -10.88 -0.75
C ASP A 5 11.37 -11.14 -0.35
N VAL A 6 11.17 -11.64 0.84
CA VAL A 6 9.85 -12.03 1.34
C VAL A 6 9.79 -11.82 2.85
N VAL A 7 8.61 -11.55 3.39
CA VAL A 7 8.40 -11.53 4.84
C VAL A 7 8.68 -12.90 5.47
N PRO A 8 9.17 -12.94 6.72
CA PRO A 8 9.42 -14.18 7.43
C PRO A 8 8.14 -14.98 7.64
N VAL A 9 8.30 -16.28 7.85
CA VAL A 9 7.22 -17.18 8.27
C VAL A 9 7.36 -17.44 9.77
N GLU A 10 6.33 -17.13 10.54
CA GLU A 10 6.33 -17.36 11.97
C GLU A 10 6.36 -18.85 12.28
N GLU A 11 7.26 -19.31 13.17
CA GLU A 11 7.38 -20.71 13.56
C GLU A 11 6.06 -21.31 14.07
N ALA A 12 5.28 -20.53 14.81
CA ALA A 12 3.96 -20.94 15.32
C ALA A 12 2.95 -21.24 14.20
N SER A 13 3.14 -20.66 13.01
CA SER A 13 2.26 -20.83 11.86
C SER A 13 2.65 -22.00 10.95
N LEU A 14 3.87 -22.54 11.06
CA LEU A 14 4.41 -23.56 10.14
C LEU A 14 3.51 -24.79 10.00
N LYS A 15 2.86 -25.23 11.08
CA LYS A 15 1.95 -26.38 11.08
C LYS A 15 0.60 -26.11 10.41
N GLN A 16 0.29 -24.85 10.10
CA GLN A 16 -0.95 -24.44 9.47
C GLN A 16 -0.80 -24.32 7.94
N TRP A 17 0.43 -24.42 7.44
CA TRP A 17 0.68 -24.41 6.00
C TRP A 17 0.32 -25.78 5.40
N GLU A 18 -0.45 -25.73 4.30
CA GLU A 18 -0.86 -26.91 3.52
C GLU A 18 0.37 -27.63 2.91
N TYR A 19 1.34 -26.85 2.45
CA TYR A 19 2.66 -27.29 1.98
C TYR A 19 3.74 -26.45 2.65
N PRO A 20 4.98 -26.97 2.83
CA PRO A 20 6.05 -26.17 3.43
C PRO A 20 6.20 -24.81 2.74
N ALA A 21 6.25 -23.74 3.53
CA ALA A 21 6.16 -22.34 3.06
C ALA A 21 7.18 -21.95 1.98
N PHE A 22 8.34 -22.63 1.93
CA PHE A 22 9.40 -22.36 0.97
C PHE A 22 9.66 -23.54 0.01
N SER A 23 8.71 -24.46 -0.14
CA SER A 23 8.88 -25.64 -1.00
C SER A 23 8.71 -25.33 -2.49
N GLY A 24 7.99 -24.25 -2.85
CA GLY A 24 7.61 -23.98 -4.23
C GLY A 24 6.75 -25.11 -4.83
N PHE A 25 5.95 -25.80 -4.00
CA PHE A 25 5.16 -26.94 -4.44
C PHE A 25 4.16 -26.53 -5.51
N ILE A 26 4.13 -27.27 -6.61
CA ILE A 26 3.20 -27.07 -7.71
C ILE A 26 2.13 -28.15 -7.64
N SER A 27 0.88 -27.75 -7.34
CA SER A 27 -0.29 -28.59 -7.45
C SER A 27 -0.90 -28.49 -8.85
N GLU A 28 -2.01 -29.21 -9.12
CA GLU A 28 -2.68 -29.11 -10.41
C GLU A 28 -3.12 -27.69 -10.78
N LYS A 29 -3.40 -26.84 -9.82
CA LYS A 29 -3.97 -25.48 -10.04
C LYS A 29 -3.16 -24.32 -9.48
N PHE A 30 -2.22 -24.60 -8.59
CA PHE A 30 -1.53 -23.54 -7.85
C PHE A 30 -0.05 -23.79 -7.70
N ILE A 31 0.72 -22.70 -7.69
CA ILE A 31 2.09 -22.65 -7.21
C ILE A 31 2.01 -22.13 -5.76
N HIS A 32 2.45 -22.95 -4.81
CA HIS A 32 2.37 -22.68 -3.38
C HIS A 32 3.70 -22.21 -2.83
N GLY A 33 3.67 -21.17 -2.00
CA GLY A 33 4.85 -20.76 -1.25
C GLY A 33 4.86 -19.28 -0.90
N ARG A 34 5.59 -18.92 0.13
CA ARG A 34 5.87 -17.55 0.51
C ARG A 34 6.60 -16.85 -0.65
N GLY A 35 6.11 -15.66 -1.07
CA GLY A 35 6.62 -14.92 -2.22
C GLY A 35 6.01 -15.35 -3.56
N SER A 36 5.04 -16.27 -3.58
CA SER A 36 4.33 -16.65 -4.81
C SER A 36 3.33 -15.61 -5.29
N LEU A 37 2.97 -14.66 -4.44
CA LEU A 37 2.17 -13.47 -4.79
C LEU A 37 2.95 -12.19 -4.58
N ASP A 38 3.78 -12.14 -3.53
CA ASP A 38 4.50 -10.95 -3.08
C ASP A 38 6.00 -11.23 -2.96
N ASP A 39 6.84 -10.89 -3.96
CA ASP A 39 6.50 -10.44 -5.33
C ASP A 39 7.31 -11.23 -6.38
N LYS A 40 7.80 -12.44 -6.04
CA LYS A 40 8.56 -13.27 -7.00
C LYS A 40 7.78 -13.56 -8.28
N VAL A 41 6.44 -13.57 -8.20
CA VAL A 41 5.59 -13.81 -9.36
C VAL A 41 5.80 -12.74 -10.45
N ALA A 42 5.91 -11.46 -10.06
CA ALA A 42 6.17 -10.40 -11.02
C ALA A 42 7.59 -10.50 -11.58
N VAL A 43 8.59 -10.71 -10.71
CA VAL A 43 10.00 -10.85 -11.14
C VAL A 43 10.14 -11.94 -12.20
N ILE A 44 9.64 -13.14 -11.93
CA ILE A 44 9.78 -14.27 -12.86
C ILE A 44 8.92 -14.05 -14.11
N ALA A 45 7.69 -13.56 -13.99
CA ALA A 45 6.83 -13.31 -15.13
C ALA A 45 7.39 -12.24 -16.07
N ILE A 46 8.04 -11.19 -15.56
CA ILE A 46 8.74 -10.19 -16.37
C ILE A 46 9.89 -10.85 -17.15
N LEU A 47 10.72 -11.67 -16.49
CA LEU A 47 11.84 -12.36 -17.13
C LEU A 47 11.36 -13.32 -18.23
N GLU A 48 10.36 -14.15 -17.94
CA GLU A 48 9.76 -15.07 -18.93
C GLU A 48 9.13 -14.32 -20.11
N SER A 49 8.49 -13.18 -19.87
CA SER A 49 7.91 -12.35 -20.93
C SER A 49 8.98 -11.79 -21.86
N VAL A 50 10.09 -11.31 -21.30
CA VAL A 50 11.22 -10.79 -22.08
C VAL A 50 11.87 -11.92 -22.89
N GLU A 51 12.15 -13.07 -22.26
CA GLU A 51 12.73 -14.23 -22.96
C GLU A 51 11.85 -14.70 -24.11
N LYS A 52 10.54 -14.77 -23.89
CA LYS A 52 9.56 -15.14 -24.90
C LYS A 52 9.52 -14.16 -26.07
N LEU A 53 9.62 -12.85 -25.82
CA LEU A 53 9.71 -11.83 -26.85
C LEU A 53 11.02 -11.92 -27.65
N LEU A 54 12.16 -12.11 -26.98
CA LEU A 54 13.45 -12.30 -27.61
C LEU A 54 13.45 -13.53 -28.51
N ASN A 55 12.87 -14.64 -28.08
CA ASN A 55 12.75 -15.87 -28.87
C ASN A 55 11.85 -15.70 -30.11
N LYS A 56 10.94 -14.72 -30.08
CA LYS A 56 10.13 -14.31 -31.25
C LYS A 56 10.84 -13.30 -32.17
N GLY A 57 12.08 -12.90 -31.83
CA GLY A 57 12.81 -11.87 -32.59
C GLY A 57 12.27 -10.44 -32.39
N PHE A 58 11.59 -10.18 -31.28
CA PHE A 58 11.07 -8.84 -30.97
C PHE A 58 12.21 -7.88 -30.67
N GLU A 59 12.24 -6.77 -31.37
CA GLU A 59 13.18 -5.67 -31.15
C GLU A 59 12.41 -4.42 -30.67
N PRO A 60 12.54 -4.05 -29.38
CA PRO A 60 11.85 -2.87 -28.86
C PRO A 60 12.49 -1.58 -29.40
N GLU A 61 11.68 -0.59 -29.72
CA GLU A 61 12.16 0.75 -30.13
C GLU A 61 12.58 1.63 -28.93
N ARG A 62 12.23 1.21 -27.73
CA ARG A 62 12.58 1.87 -26.46
C ARG A 62 13.30 0.90 -25.54
N SER A 63 14.25 1.43 -24.76
CA SER A 63 14.94 0.62 -23.74
C SER A 63 13.96 0.18 -22.64
N ILE A 64 14.11 -1.06 -22.22
CA ILE A 64 13.39 -1.64 -21.09
C ILE A 64 14.39 -1.84 -19.96
N ILE A 65 14.09 -1.29 -18.79
CA ILE A 65 14.89 -1.43 -17.58
C ILE A 65 14.15 -2.32 -16.61
N MET A 66 14.71 -3.48 -16.31
CA MET A 66 14.23 -4.38 -15.28
C MET A 66 15.00 -4.10 -13.98
N ALA A 67 14.31 -3.61 -12.97
CA ALA A 67 14.88 -3.26 -11.67
C ALA A 67 14.26 -4.16 -10.60
N PHE A 68 15.06 -5.06 -10.03
CA PHE A 68 14.63 -6.03 -9.02
C PHE A 68 15.33 -5.78 -7.70
N GLY A 69 14.54 -5.44 -6.65
CA GLY A 69 14.99 -5.21 -5.29
C GLY A 69 15.17 -6.51 -4.50
N HIS A 70 15.90 -6.42 -3.39
CA HIS A 70 16.16 -7.56 -2.51
C HIS A 70 15.88 -7.26 -1.04
N ASP A 71 15.32 -6.10 -0.73
CA ASP A 71 15.04 -5.63 0.62
C ASP A 71 13.81 -4.70 0.68
N GLU A 72 12.82 -4.93 -0.21
CA GLU A 72 11.57 -4.16 -0.24
C GLU A 72 10.85 -4.24 1.10
N GLU A 73 10.72 -5.44 1.65
CA GLU A 73 10.08 -5.75 2.93
C GLU A 73 10.77 -5.09 4.15
N LEU A 74 11.98 -4.58 3.92
CA LEU A 74 12.76 -3.80 4.88
C LEU A 74 12.88 -2.33 4.47
N GLY A 75 12.10 -1.90 3.46
CA GLY A 75 11.99 -0.52 2.99
C GLY A 75 12.91 -0.14 1.83
N GLY A 76 13.55 -1.10 1.12
CA GLY A 76 14.24 -0.93 -0.16
C GLY A 76 15.52 -0.11 -0.15
N ASN A 77 16.15 0.07 1.03
CA ASN A 77 17.27 1.00 1.16
C ASN A 77 18.56 0.53 0.49
N LYS A 78 18.77 -0.78 0.35
CA LYS A 78 19.96 -1.38 -0.24
C LYS A 78 19.73 -1.88 -1.67
N GLY A 79 18.51 -2.24 -2.02
CA GLY A 79 18.05 -2.65 -3.33
C GLY A 79 17.56 -1.48 -4.17
N ALA A 80 16.27 -1.18 -4.12
CA ALA A 80 15.62 -0.18 -4.96
C ALA A 80 16.23 1.22 -4.88
N LYS A 81 16.56 1.69 -3.68
CA LYS A 81 17.23 2.99 -3.49
C LYS A 81 18.62 3.04 -4.15
N ALA A 82 19.39 1.95 -4.06
CA ALA A 82 20.70 1.87 -4.70
C ALA A 82 20.55 1.87 -6.23
N ILE A 83 19.61 1.07 -6.77
CA ILE A 83 19.29 1.03 -8.20
C ILE A 83 18.87 2.44 -8.68
N ALA A 84 17.93 3.07 -7.99
CA ALA A 84 17.45 4.41 -8.31
C ALA A 84 18.58 5.47 -8.27
N THR A 85 19.54 5.32 -7.36
CA THR A 85 20.72 6.19 -7.30
C THR A 85 21.59 6.02 -8.54
N ILE A 86 21.87 4.79 -8.94
CA ILE A 86 22.65 4.50 -10.16
C ILE A 86 21.94 5.05 -11.41
N LEU A 87 20.63 4.93 -11.51
CA LEU A 87 19.86 5.46 -12.64
C LEU A 87 19.94 6.99 -12.70
N ARG A 88 19.86 7.69 -11.55
CA ARG A 88 20.03 9.14 -11.47
C ARG A 88 21.44 9.58 -11.86
N GLU A 89 22.49 8.90 -11.37
CA GLU A 89 23.88 9.18 -11.72
C GLU A 89 24.14 9.02 -13.23
N ARG A 90 23.45 8.07 -13.86
CA ARG A 90 23.48 7.86 -15.31
C ARG A 90 22.57 8.80 -16.10
N ASN A 91 21.87 9.74 -15.44
CA ASN A 91 20.89 10.65 -16.03
C ASN A 91 19.78 9.93 -16.81
N ILE A 92 19.39 8.75 -16.36
CA ILE A 92 18.32 7.99 -16.98
C ILE A 92 16.98 8.57 -16.53
N GLN A 93 16.14 8.89 -17.52
CA GLN A 93 14.74 9.26 -17.34
C GLN A 93 13.87 8.16 -17.95
N ALA A 94 12.89 7.71 -17.18
CA ALA A 94 11.94 6.70 -17.64
C ALA A 94 10.62 7.36 -18.07
N GLU A 95 10.05 6.91 -19.19
CA GLU A 95 8.71 7.31 -19.64
C GLU A 95 7.67 7.03 -18.56
N PHE A 96 7.72 5.82 -18.00
CA PHE A 96 6.95 5.43 -16.83
C PHE A 96 7.67 4.32 -16.04
N ILE A 97 7.20 4.11 -14.83
CA ILE A 97 7.63 3.03 -13.96
C ILE A 97 6.38 2.26 -13.54
N LEU A 98 6.39 0.95 -13.73
CA LEU A 98 5.38 0.02 -13.21
C LEU A 98 6.03 -0.87 -12.15
N ASP A 99 5.46 -0.85 -10.97
CA ASP A 99 5.85 -1.67 -9.81
C ASP A 99 4.69 -2.59 -9.44
N GLU A 100 4.93 -3.48 -8.50
CA GLU A 100 3.89 -4.26 -7.82
C GLU A 100 2.90 -3.35 -7.07
N GLY A 101 1.91 -3.91 -6.38
CA GLY A 101 1.02 -3.18 -5.47
C GLY A 101 -0.44 -3.57 -5.58
N LEU A 102 -1.29 -2.71 -6.17
CA LEU A 102 -2.70 -3.04 -6.34
C LEU A 102 -2.91 -4.09 -7.43
N VAL A 103 -4.04 -4.80 -7.35
CA VAL A 103 -4.33 -6.01 -8.14
C VAL A 103 -5.67 -5.90 -8.87
N ILE A 104 -6.02 -6.93 -9.62
CA ILE A 104 -7.39 -7.12 -10.14
C ILE A 104 -8.23 -7.76 -9.03
N THR A 105 -9.18 -7.01 -8.51
CA THR A 105 -10.07 -7.46 -7.43
C THR A 105 -11.34 -8.09 -8.00
N ASP A 106 -11.69 -9.28 -7.50
CA ASP A 106 -12.91 -9.98 -7.89
C ASP A 106 -13.86 -10.12 -6.69
N GLY A 107 -15.04 -9.50 -6.78
CA GLY A 107 -16.03 -9.48 -5.72
C GLY A 107 -15.61 -8.69 -4.44
N ILE A 108 -14.57 -7.86 -4.52
CA ILE A 108 -14.06 -7.08 -3.38
C ILE A 108 -14.64 -5.66 -3.35
N VAL A 109 -14.78 -5.01 -4.52
CA VAL A 109 -15.35 -3.66 -4.58
C VAL A 109 -16.86 -3.74 -4.39
N PRO A 110 -17.41 -3.12 -3.31
CA PRO A 110 -18.82 -3.26 -2.99
C PRO A 110 -19.74 -2.74 -4.09
N GLY A 111 -20.67 -3.56 -4.53
CA GLY A 111 -21.69 -3.21 -5.55
C GLY A 111 -21.20 -3.34 -6.99
N LEU A 112 -19.95 -3.70 -7.22
CA LEU A 112 -19.42 -3.99 -8.54
C LEU A 112 -19.59 -5.49 -8.85
N LYS A 113 -20.05 -5.82 -10.07
CA LYS A 113 -20.26 -7.21 -10.52
C LYS A 113 -19.07 -7.76 -11.29
N ALA A 114 -18.40 -6.90 -12.04
CA ALA A 114 -17.23 -7.26 -12.83
C ALA A 114 -15.95 -7.14 -11.98
N PRO A 115 -14.87 -7.87 -12.30
CA PRO A 115 -13.56 -7.64 -11.74
C PRO A 115 -13.09 -6.20 -11.98
N ALA A 116 -12.34 -5.63 -11.05
CA ALA A 116 -11.76 -4.30 -11.16
C ALA A 116 -10.24 -4.34 -11.00
N ALA A 117 -9.53 -3.94 -12.06
CA ALA A 117 -8.10 -3.70 -12.02
C ALA A 117 -7.84 -2.31 -11.41
N LEU A 118 -7.23 -2.30 -10.26
CA LEU A 118 -6.93 -1.07 -9.54
C LEU A 118 -5.48 -0.68 -9.81
N ILE A 119 -5.26 0.45 -10.45
CA ILE A 119 -3.91 0.97 -10.72
C ILE A 119 -3.57 2.00 -9.67
N GLY A 120 -2.60 1.73 -8.81
CA GLY A 120 -2.12 2.67 -7.80
C GLY A 120 -1.42 3.87 -8.45
N ILE A 121 -1.99 5.06 -8.28
CA ILE A 121 -1.45 6.31 -8.83
C ILE A 121 -0.75 7.17 -7.77
N ALA A 122 -0.93 6.84 -6.51
CA ALA A 122 -0.24 7.43 -5.37
C ALA A 122 -0.20 6.43 -4.21
N GLU A 123 0.74 6.62 -3.28
CA GLU A 123 0.85 5.89 -2.02
C GLU A 123 0.65 6.82 -0.84
N LYS A 124 0.10 6.26 0.25
CA LYS A 124 0.03 6.99 1.53
C LYS A 124 1.42 7.26 2.09
N GLY A 125 1.54 8.41 2.75
CA GLY A 125 2.73 8.75 3.51
C GLY A 125 2.85 7.95 4.81
N TYR A 126 3.98 8.08 5.45
CA TYR A 126 4.33 7.40 6.70
C TYR A 126 4.91 8.39 7.71
N ALA A 127 4.43 8.34 8.95
CA ALA A 127 5.02 9.07 10.05
C ALA A 127 4.94 8.26 11.35
N THR A 128 5.87 8.49 12.26
CA THR A 128 5.86 7.88 13.59
C THR A 128 6.05 8.95 14.64
N ALA A 129 5.16 8.97 15.62
CA ALA A 129 5.27 9.83 16.80
C ALA A 129 5.45 9.00 18.06
N THR A 130 6.27 9.51 19.00
CA THR A 130 6.36 8.98 20.35
C THR A 130 5.73 10.00 21.31
N LEU A 131 4.75 9.55 22.09
CA LEU A 131 4.16 10.27 23.20
C LEU A 131 4.87 9.84 24.48
N THR A 132 5.34 10.79 25.28
CA THR A 132 5.98 10.53 26.56
C THR A 132 5.26 11.29 27.64
N ALA A 133 4.55 10.57 28.50
CA ALA A 133 4.00 11.14 29.76
C ALA A 133 5.06 11.18 30.82
N LYS A 134 5.21 12.34 31.48
CA LYS A 134 6.13 12.56 32.59
C LYS A 134 5.37 13.07 33.81
N VAL A 135 5.36 12.29 34.90
CA VAL A 135 4.67 12.63 36.17
C VAL A 135 5.51 12.08 37.32
N ASP A 136 5.41 12.68 38.46
CA ASP A 136 6.11 12.17 39.66
C ASP A 136 5.67 10.75 39.98
N GLY A 137 6.66 9.90 40.23
CA GLY A 137 6.46 8.52 40.65
C GLY A 137 6.15 8.43 42.17
N GLY A 138 6.15 7.23 42.71
CA GLY A 138 5.92 6.99 44.13
C GLY A 138 5.70 5.53 44.49
N HIS A 139 5.35 5.29 45.75
CA HIS A 139 5.02 3.97 46.25
C HIS A 139 3.55 3.64 45.94
N SER A 140 3.29 2.44 45.48
CA SER A 140 1.93 2.02 45.01
C SER A 140 0.87 2.00 46.12
N SER A 141 1.28 1.93 47.42
CA SER A 141 0.33 1.96 48.54
C SER A 141 -0.22 3.37 48.85
N MET A 142 0.38 4.40 48.27
CA MET A 142 -0.06 5.81 48.43
C MET A 142 -0.17 6.45 47.05
N PRO A 143 -1.09 5.96 46.19
CA PRO A 143 -1.17 6.42 44.80
C PRO A 143 -1.66 7.87 44.75
N LYS A 144 -0.98 8.68 43.95
CA LYS A 144 -1.52 9.98 43.52
C LYS A 144 -2.73 9.74 42.59
N LYS A 145 -3.61 10.76 42.45
CA LYS A 145 -4.76 10.67 41.54
C LYS A 145 -4.36 10.33 40.09
N GLU A 146 -3.19 10.79 39.68
CA GLU A 146 -2.64 10.64 38.35
C GLU A 146 -1.23 10.07 38.42
N ASN A 147 -0.91 9.21 37.45
CA ASN A 147 0.43 8.70 37.22
C ASN A 147 0.69 8.64 35.71
N ALA A 148 1.93 8.42 35.31
CA ALA A 148 2.33 8.49 33.90
C ALA A 148 1.53 7.54 33.01
N ILE A 149 1.16 6.34 33.49
CA ILE A 149 0.36 5.37 32.74
C ILE A 149 -1.06 5.91 32.50
N VAL A 150 -1.71 6.47 33.54
CA VAL A 150 -3.06 7.03 33.44
C VAL A 150 -3.08 8.19 32.44
N VAL A 151 -2.17 9.15 32.61
CA VAL A 151 -2.06 10.33 31.73
C VAL A 151 -1.85 9.92 30.26
N LEU A 152 -0.96 8.95 30.01
CA LEU A 152 -0.74 8.44 28.65
C LEU A 152 -1.97 7.73 28.10
N SER A 153 -2.65 6.92 28.93
CA SER A 153 -3.86 6.20 28.52
C SER A 153 -4.99 7.15 28.15
N GLU A 154 -5.18 8.23 28.89
CA GLU A 154 -6.15 9.28 28.57
C GLU A 154 -5.85 9.95 27.23
N ALA A 155 -4.56 10.25 26.96
CA ALA A 155 -4.14 10.78 25.67
C ALA A 155 -4.46 9.82 24.51
N LEU A 156 -4.18 8.52 24.67
CA LEU A 156 -4.52 7.50 23.67
C LEU A 156 -6.03 7.39 23.44
N VAL A 157 -6.84 7.47 24.50
CA VAL A 157 -8.30 7.48 24.40
C VAL A 157 -8.81 8.72 23.65
N LYS A 158 -8.23 9.91 23.94
CA LYS A 158 -8.57 11.14 23.20
C LYS A 158 -8.28 10.98 21.71
N LEU A 159 -7.13 10.45 21.30
CA LEU A 159 -6.78 10.21 19.90
C LEU A 159 -7.70 9.20 19.25
N LYS A 160 -8.04 8.11 19.93
CA LYS A 160 -9.00 7.11 19.44
C LYS A 160 -10.37 7.70 19.13
N ASN A 161 -10.86 8.59 20.02
CA ASN A 161 -12.21 9.18 19.93
C ASN A 161 -12.27 10.36 18.96
N ASN A 162 -11.14 10.95 18.61
CA ASN A 162 -11.03 12.08 17.70
C ASN A 162 -10.02 11.76 16.58
N PRO A 163 -10.36 10.85 15.64
CA PRO A 163 -9.47 10.52 14.53
C PRO A 163 -9.19 11.76 13.66
N MET A 164 -8.14 11.70 12.85
CA MET A 164 -7.86 12.74 11.86
C MET A 164 -9.05 12.91 10.89
N PRO A 165 -9.27 14.12 10.36
CA PRO A 165 -10.36 14.38 9.43
C PRO A 165 -10.32 13.46 8.21
N SER A 166 -11.51 13.01 7.78
CA SER A 166 -11.65 12.22 6.56
C SER A 166 -12.00 13.11 5.39
N GLN A 167 -11.47 12.79 4.21
CA GLN A 167 -11.69 13.52 2.97
C GLN A 167 -11.62 12.61 1.75
N ILE A 168 -12.25 12.99 0.66
CA ILE A 168 -12.07 12.35 -0.63
C ILE A 168 -10.86 12.99 -1.30
N SER A 169 -9.71 12.31 -1.24
CA SER A 169 -8.49 12.76 -1.92
C SER A 169 -8.58 12.56 -3.44
N GLU A 170 -7.75 13.25 -4.20
CA GLU A 170 -7.78 13.19 -5.67
C GLU A 170 -7.69 11.76 -6.24
N PRO A 171 -6.83 10.83 -5.76
CA PRO A 171 -6.84 9.44 -6.22
C PRO A 171 -8.17 8.71 -5.94
N VAL A 172 -8.81 9.00 -4.81
CA VAL A 172 -10.12 8.43 -4.48
C VAL A 172 -11.21 9.06 -5.34
N GLN A 173 -11.08 10.33 -5.68
CA GLN A 173 -11.98 10.99 -6.63
C GLN A 173 -11.93 10.34 -8.01
N PHE A 174 -10.74 10.07 -8.54
CA PHE A 174 -10.58 9.38 -9.82
C PHE A 174 -11.18 7.96 -9.77
N PHE A 175 -10.91 7.21 -8.70
CA PHE A 175 -11.53 5.91 -8.48
C PHE A 175 -13.07 5.99 -8.53
N ILE A 176 -13.67 6.94 -7.80
CA ILE A 176 -15.12 7.13 -7.78
C ILE A 176 -15.68 7.46 -9.17
N ASN A 177 -14.95 8.28 -9.94
CA ASN A 177 -15.37 8.67 -11.29
C ASN A 177 -15.40 7.48 -12.25
N ASP A 178 -14.41 6.59 -12.17
CA ASP A 178 -14.27 5.46 -13.10
C ASP A 178 -15.14 4.26 -12.69
N ILE A 179 -15.29 4.00 -11.39
CA ILE A 179 -16.13 2.90 -10.88
C ILE A 179 -17.61 3.29 -10.79
N GLY A 180 -17.90 4.56 -10.53
CA GLY A 180 -19.28 5.04 -10.32
C GLY A 180 -20.26 4.65 -11.44
N PRO A 181 -19.92 4.79 -12.72
CA PRO A 181 -20.76 4.38 -13.84
C PRO A 181 -21.17 2.90 -13.86
N GLU A 182 -20.39 2.04 -13.22
CA GLU A 182 -20.59 0.59 -13.22
C GLU A 182 -21.41 0.09 -12.02
N LEU A 183 -21.73 1.00 -11.08
CA LEU A 183 -22.47 0.65 -9.88
C LEU A 183 -23.98 0.65 -10.09
N SER A 184 -24.73 0.15 -9.10
CA SER A 184 -26.19 0.23 -9.07
C SER A 184 -26.67 1.69 -9.13
N PHE A 185 -27.88 1.92 -9.63
CA PHE A 185 -28.46 3.25 -9.84
C PHE A 185 -28.32 4.19 -8.62
N VAL A 186 -28.61 3.70 -7.41
CA VAL A 186 -28.52 4.52 -6.18
C VAL A 186 -27.08 4.94 -5.89
N ASN A 187 -26.12 4.03 -6.01
CA ASN A 187 -24.69 4.34 -5.81
C ASN A 187 -24.17 5.25 -6.93
N LYS A 188 -24.55 4.99 -8.19
CA LYS A 188 -24.23 5.85 -9.33
C LYS A 188 -24.72 7.28 -9.10
N MET A 189 -25.96 7.45 -8.65
CA MET A 189 -26.53 8.77 -8.34
C MET A 189 -25.75 9.48 -7.23
N ALA A 190 -25.39 8.76 -6.15
CA ALA A 190 -24.61 9.34 -5.06
C ALA A 190 -23.19 9.75 -5.54
N PHE A 191 -22.53 8.91 -6.32
CA PHE A 191 -21.19 9.20 -6.83
C PHE A 191 -21.17 10.30 -7.90
N ALA A 192 -22.22 10.42 -8.71
CA ALA A 192 -22.37 11.53 -9.67
C ALA A 192 -22.67 12.90 -8.99
N ASN A 193 -23.20 12.89 -7.76
CA ASN A 193 -23.56 14.09 -7.02
C ASN A 193 -22.78 14.19 -5.70
N GLN A 194 -21.46 14.01 -5.74
CA GLN A 194 -20.61 14.00 -4.55
C GLN A 194 -20.76 15.25 -3.70
N TRP A 195 -20.89 16.43 -4.32
CA TRP A 195 -21.11 17.69 -3.62
C TRP A 195 -22.30 17.64 -2.64
N LEU A 196 -23.31 16.79 -2.89
CA LEU A 196 -24.48 16.60 -2.04
C LEU A 196 -24.31 15.42 -1.07
N PHE A 197 -23.63 14.35 -1.50
CA PHE A 197 -23.54 13.07 -0.80
C PHE A 197 -22.17 12.78 -0.20
N GLU A 198 -21.21 13.72 -0.22
CA GLU A 198 -19.83 13.52 0.24
C GLU A 198 -19.77 12.89 1.64
N LYS A 199 -20.51 13.44 2.60
CA LYS A 199 -20.56 12.90 3.98
C LYS A 199 -21.04 11.45 4.03
N LEU A 200 -22.04 11.10 3.24
CA LEU A 200 -22.57 9.75 3.17
C LEU A 200 -21.57 8.79 2.51
N ILE A 201 -20.89 9.24 1.48
CA ILE A 201 -19.83 8.49 0.80
C ILE A 201 -18.71 8.21 1.79
N ILE A 202 -18.18 9.22 2.47
CA ILE A 202 -17.15 9.09 3.50
C ILE A 202 -17.58 8.10 4.59
N GLN A 203 -18.80 8.23 5.13
CA GLN A 203 -19.34 7.29 6.13
C GLN A 203 -19.37 5.84 5.63
N LYS A 204 -19.72 5.61 4.36
CA LYS A 204 -19.68 4.27 3.76
C LYS A 204 -18.25 3.73 3.64
N TYR A 205 -17.29 4.55 3.25
CA TYR A 205 -15.90 4.17 3.24
C TYR A 205 -15.39 3.83 4.65
N GLN A 206 -15.73 4.64 5.65
CA GLN A 206 -15.36 4.42 7.05
C GLN A 206 -15.94 3.15 7.68
N ALA A 207 -16.97 2.56 7.08
CA ALA A 207 -17.58 1.33 7.58
C ALA A 207 -16.67 0.09 7.48
N THR A 208 -15.58 0.15 6.72
CA THR A 208 -14.59 -0.92 6.59
C THR A 208 -13.18 -0.39 6.86
N ASN A 209 -12.27 -1.24 7.34
CA ASN A 209 -10.89 -0.83 7.63
C ASN A 209 -10.18 -0.31 6.37
N THR A 210 -10.29 -1.03 5.25
CA THR A 210 -9.69 -0.62 3.97
C THR A 210 -10.31 0.68 3.46
N GLY A 211 -11.64 0.79 3.47
CA GLY A 211 -12.34 2.01 3.06
C GLY A 211 -11.94 3.20 3.92
N ASN A 212 -11.92 3.05 5.26
CA ASN A 212 -11.46 4.11 6.17
C ASN A 212 -10.03 4.56 5.84
N ALA A 213 -9.13 3.62 5.53
CA ALA A 213 -7.75 3.95 5.16
C ALA A 213 -7.65 4.74 3.84
N LEU A 214 -8.60 4.61 2.92
CA LEU A 214 -8.63 5.38 1.67
C LEU A 214 -9.05 6.85 1.88
N VAL A 215 -9.86 7.15 2.89
CA VAL A 215 -10.42 8.49 3.09
C VAL A 215 -9.92 9.19 4.36
N THR A 216 -9.07 8.54 5.17
CA THR A 216 -8.58 9.09 6.45
C THR A 216 -7.08 8.87 6.58
N SER A 217 -6.35 9.88 7.04
CA SER A 217 -5.01 9.66 7.59
C SER A 217 -5.13 8.87 8.88
N THR A 218 -4.73 7.59 8.83
CA THR A 218 -4.95 6.66 9.94
C THR A 218 -3.81 6.68 10.95
N SER A 219 -4.13 6.44 12.22
CA SER A 219 -3.16 6.31 13.31
C SER A 219 -3.36 5.00 14.06
N ALA A 220 -2.25 4.38 14.49
CA ALA A 220 -2.26 3.16 15.29
C ALA A 220 -1.19 3.24 16.39
N ALA A 221 -1.58 3.04 17.64
CA ALA A 221 -0.62 2.84 18.72
C ALA A 221 -0.02 1.43 18.58
N THR A 222 1.29 1.35 18.37
CA THR A 222 1.99 0.09 18.07
C THR A 222 2.91 -0.40 19.18
N LEU A 223 3.46 0.52 19.98
CA LEU A 223 4.30 0.17 21.12
C LEU A 223 3.84 0.93 22.38
N LEU A 224 3.92 0.25 23.53
CA LEU A 224 3.62 0.83 24.83
C LEU A 224 4.66 0.34 25.84
N GLN A 225 5.27 1.27 26.58
CA GLN A 225 6.32 0.97 27.56
C GLN A 225 6.14 1.80 28.82
N SER A 226 6.09 1.16 29.97
CA SER A 226 6.12 1.79 31.29
C SER A 226 6.36 0.77 32.40
N GLY A 227 6.73 1.27 33.58
CA GLY A 227 6.89 0.46 34.80
C GLY A 227 8.10 -0.48 34.79
N MET A 228 8.58 -0.83 35.96
CA MET A 228 9.68 -1.77 36.17
C MET A 228 9.33 -2.82 37.23
N LYS A 229 8.44 -2.47 38.17
CA LYS A 229 8.03 -3.32 39.28
C LYS A 229 6.63 -2.95 39.75
N GLU A 230 5.84 -3.96 40.14
CA GLU A 230 4.41 -3.85 40.48
C GLU A 230 4.11 -2.89 41.65
N ASN A 231 5.07 -2.67 42.58
CA ASN A 231 4.87 -1.82 43.72
C ASN A 231 5.50 -0.41 43.58
N VAL A 232 5.93 -0.04 42.38
CA VAL A 232 6.52 1.28 42.07
C VAL A 232 5.66 1.98 41.00
N ILE A 233 5.18 3.18 41.33
CA ILE A 233 4.47 4.02 40.35
C ILE A 233 5.52 4.64 39.40
N PRO A 234 5.42 4.37 38.10
CA PRO A 234 6.41 4.87 37.15
C PRO A 234 6.29 6.37 36.91
N MET A 235 7.45 7.02 36.76
CA MET A 235 7.54 8.44 36.40
C MET A 235 7.34 8.71 34.92
N ILE A 236 7.55 7.69 34.09
CA ILE A 236 7.52 7.81 32.61
C ILE A 236 6.69 6.67 32.03
N ALA A 237 5.82 7.04 31.11
CA ALA A 237 5.14 6.10 30.22
C ALA A 237 5.27 6.59 28.76
N LYS A 238 5.54 5.67 27.83
CA LYS A 238 5.74 5.99 26.41
C LYS A 238 4.81 5.16 25.52
N ALA A 239 4.28 5.79 24.49
CA ALA A 239 3.59 5.11 23.40
C ALA A 239 4.14 5.55 22.06
N THR A 240 4.31 4.59 21.14
CA THR A 240 4.64 4.88 19.75
C THR A 240 3.37 4.76 18.91
N ILE A 241 3.11 5.79 18.09
CA ILE A 241 1.95 5.86 17.21
C ILE A 241 2.45 5.95 15.78
N ASN A 242 2.03 4.99 14.95
CA ASN A 242 2.28 5.00 13.52
C ASN A 242 1.14 5.67 12.78
N PHE A 243 1.47 6.48 11.79
CA PHE A 243 0.52 7.18 10.92
C PHE A 243 0.72 6.74 9.48
N ARG A 244 -0.40 6.59 8.76
CA ARG A 244 -0.45 6.45 7.30
C ARG A 244 -1.21 7.63 6.73
N LEU A 245 -0.53 8.51 5.99
CA LEU A 245 -0.99 9.84 5.65
C LEU A 245 -1.63 9.88 4.25
N LEU A 246 -2.75 10.57 4.13
CA LEU A 246 -3.33 10.90 2.83
C LEU A 246 -2.42 11.90 2.06
N PRO A 247 -2.50 11.92 0.73
CA PRO A 247 -1.91 13.00 -0.06
C PRO A 247 -2.36 14.38 0.46
N GLY A 248 -1.39 15.25 0.73
CA GLY A 248 -1.62 16.58 1.30
C GLY A 248 -1.34 16.71 2.80
N ASP A 249 -1.34 15.60 3.55
CA ASP A 249 -0.93 15.60 4.95
C ASP A 249 0.58 15.46 5.10
N ASP A 250 1.15 16.20 6.04
CA ASP A 250 2.59 16.26 6.31
C ASP A 250 2.91 16.08 7.81
N ASP A 251 4.20 16.16 8.16
CA ASP A 251 4.68 16.08 9.53
C ASP A 251 4.08 17.16 10.44
N LYS A 252 3.87 18.35 9.91
CA LYS A 252 3.24 19.46 10.63
C LYS A 252 1.78 19.15 10.92
N THR A 253 1.03 18.64 9.97
CA THR A 253 -0.36 18.21 10.13
C THR A 253 -0.49 17.21 11.27
N VAL A 254 0.40 16.20 11.33
CA VAL A 254 0.41 15.20 12.40
C VAL A 254 0.73 15.83 13.77
N ARG A 255 1.73 16.71 13.84
CA ARG A 255 2.09 17.41 15.09
C ARG A 255 0.92 18.25 15.61
N ASP A 256 0.32 19.05 14.74
CA ASP A 256 -0.78 19.93 15.09
C ASP A 256 -2.00 19.11 15.54
N TYR A 257 -2.33 18.01 14.84
CA TYR A 257 -3.37 17.09 15.24
C TYR A 257 -3.11 16.52 16.65
N LEU A 258 -1.92 15.96 16.88
CA LEU A 258 -1.54 15.39 18.19
C LEU A 258 -1.63 16.42 19.30
N LYS A 259 -1.05 17.61 19.10
CA LYS A 259 -1.04 18.68 20.09
C LYS A 259 -2.45 19.14 20.43
N ASN A 260 -3.27 19.40 19.43
CA ASN A 260 -4.62 19.92 19.62
C ASN A 260 -5.57 18.88 20.23
N THR A 261 -5.43 17.60 19.85
CA THR A 261 -6.30 16.53 20.34
C THR A 261 -5.95 16.11 21.76
N ILE A 262 -4.66 15.98 22.06
CA ILE A 262 -4.18 15.58 23.39
C ILE A 262 -4.42 16.71 24.39
N ALA A 263 -4.01 17.93 24.05
CA ALA A 263 -4.14 19.14 24.87
C ALA A 263 -3.77 18.91 26.35
N ASP A 264 -2.56 18.37 26.58
CA ASP A 264 -2.03 18.05 27.90
C ASP A 264 -0.52 18.28 27.93
N ASP A 265 -0.06 19.27 28.69
CA ASP A 265 1.36 19.69 28.78
C ASP A 265 2.27 18.65 29.44
N ARG A 266 1.71 17.62 30.08
CA ARG A 266 2.46 16.51 30.67
C ARG A 266 2.89 15.48 29.59
N ILE A 267 2.36 15.60 28.39
CA ILE A 267 2.70 14.74 27.25
C ILE A 267 3.68 15.47 26.34
N GLU A 268 4.89 14.97 26.29
CA GLU A 268 5.88 15.37 25.30
C GLU A 268 5.64 14.59 24.00
N ILE A 269 5.56 15.30 22.87
CA ILE A 269 5.36 14.72 21.52
C ILE A 269 6.68 14.84 20.76
N SER A 270 7.24 13.71 20.34
CA SER A 270 8.42 13.67 19.47
C SER A 270 8.13 12.88 18.19
N MET A 271 8.50 13.43 17.03
CA MET A 271 8.37 12.75 15.74
C MET A 271 9.66 12.01 15.41
N SER A 272 9.52 10.81 14.83
CA SER A 272 10.67 10.10 14.25
C SER A 272 11.24 10.86 13.04
N LYS A 273 12.52 10.62 12.78
CA LYS A 273 13.16 11.12 11.55
C LYS A 273 12.71 10.35 10.29
N ASP A 274 12.11 9.18 10.48
CA ASP A 274 11.63 8.30 9.40
C ASP A 274 10.26 8.77 8.89
N PHE A 275 10.20 10.03 8.48
CA PHE A 275 9.04 10.60 7.81
C PHE A 275 9.15 10.39 6.30
N SER A 276 8.06 9.94 5.68
CA SER A 276 7.92 9.87 4.23
C SER A 276 6.58 10.50 3.85
N PRO A 277 6.55 11.58 3.07
CA PRO A 277 5.29 12.13 2.60
C PRO A 277 4.57 11.13 1.70
N ALA A 278 3.27 11.31 1.50
CA ALA A 278 2.55 10.63 0.44
C ALA A 278 3.24 10.92 -0.91
N THR A 279 3.26 9.93 -1.80
CA THR A 279 3.90 10.13 -3.12
C THR A 279 3.11 11.14 -3.95
N SER A 280 3.78 11.78 -4.92
CA SER A 280 3.07 12.57 -5.93
C SER A 280 2.06 11.70 -6.68
N ILE A 281 0.94 12.30 -7.06
CA ILE A 281 -0.12 11.63 -7.82
C ILE A 281 0.33 11.54 -9.28
N SER A 282 0.38 10.33 -9.82
CA SER A 282 0.73 10.08 -11.21
C SER A 282 -0.47 10.39 -12.12
N PRO A 283 -0.26 11.05 -13.27
CA PRO A 283 -1.34 11.44 -14.16
C PRO A 283 -2.01 10.21 -14.81
N THR A 284 -3.33 10.27 -15.01
CA THR A 284 -4.14 9.21 -15.64
C THR A 284 -4.54 9.51 -17.08
N ASN A 285 -4.24 10.72 -17.57
CA ASN A 285 -4.60 11.18 -18.92
C ASN A 285 -3.45 11.09 -19.94
N ASN A 286 -2.34 10.43 -19.58
CA ASN A 286 -1.16 10.29 -20.43
C ASN A 286 -1.11 8.94 -21.14
N LYS A 287 -0.18 8.81 -22.09
CA LYS A 287 0.01 7.58 -22.87
C LYS A 287 0.39 6.38 -21.99
N ALA A 288 1.23 6.56 -20.98
CA ALA A 288 1.68 5.49 -20.10
C ALA A 288 0.51 4.82 -19.34
N TYR A 289 -0.39 5.60 -18.74
CA TYR A 289 -1.59 5.07 -18.08
C TYR A 289 -2.52 4.40 -19.10
N GLN A 290 -2.67 5.00 -20.29
CA GLN A 290 -3.50 4.43 -21.37
C GLN A 290 -2.93 3.10 -21.86
N ASP A 291 -1.62 2.96 -22.02
CA ASP A 291 -0.98 1.71 -22.45
C ASP A 291 -1.19 0.60 -21.40
N ILE A 292 -1.03 0.91 -20.09
CA ILE A 292 -1.32 -0.05 -19.00
C ILE A 292 -2.80 -0.44 -19.03
N SER A 293 -3.71 0.55 -19.08
CA SER A 293 -5.15 0.32 -19.09
C SER A 293 -5.61 -0.49 -20.31
N LYS A 294 -5.06 -0.19 -21.47
CA LYS A 294 -5.30 -0.93 -22.72
C LYS A 294 -4.84 -2.38 -22.56
N THR A 295 -3.63 -2.59 -22.08
CA THR A 295 -3.06 -3.93 -21.88
C THR A 295 -3.90 -4.77 -20.93
N ILE A 296 -4.37 -4.18 -19.82
CA ILE A 296 -5.28 -4.86 -18.89
C ILE A 296 -6.53 -5.35 -19.61
N LYS A 297 -7.16 -4.49 -20.42
CA LYS A 297 -8.39 -4.83 -21.15
C LYS A 297 -8.17 -5.88 -22.26
N GLU A 298 -6.97 -5.92 -22.85
CA GLU A 298 -6.59 -6.90 -23.85
C GLU A 298 -6.37 -8.30 -23.27
N VAL A 299 -5.80 -8.38 -22.06
CA VAL A 299 -5.45 -9.64 -21.41
C VAL A 299 -6.54 -10.13 -20.46
N PHE A 300 -7.12 -9.23 -19.68
CA PHE A 300 -8.16 -9.53 -18.70
C PHE A 300 -9.51 -9.01 -19.19
N HIS A 301 -10.18 -9.83 -19.98
CA HIS A 301 -11.47 -9.48 -20.56
C HIS A 301 -12.53 -9.18 -19.48
N ASN A 302 -13.45 -8.26 -19.78
CA ASN A 302 -14.54 -7.83 -18.91
C ASN A 302 -14.08 -7.21 -17.56
N THR A 303 -12.85 -6.69 -17.50
CA THR A 303 -12.30 -6.05 -16.32
C THR A 303 -12.44 -4.53 -16.43
N ILE A 304 -12.97 -3.91 -15.38
CA ILE A 304 -13.02 -2.45 -15.25
C ILE A 304 -11.65 -1.99 -14.77
N VAL A 305 -11.12 -0.93 -15.37
CA VAL A 305 -9.84 -0.34 -14.96
C VAL A 305 -10.11 0.98 -14.27
N ALA A 306 -9.57 1.15 -13.08
CA ALA A 306 -9.70 2.40 -12.32
C ALA A 306 -8.39 2.75 -11.59
N PRO A 307 -8.03 4.04 -11.51
CA PRO A 307 -6.95 4.50 -10.66
C PRO A 307 -7.36 4.40 -9.19
N SER A 308 -6.40 4.23 -8.30
CA SER A 308 -6.69 4.17 -6.87
C SER A 308 -5.52 4.67 -6.03
N LEU A 309 -5.80 4.94 -4.74
CA LEU A 309 -4.78 5.21 -3.74
C LEU A 309 -4.28 3.89 -3.16
N MET A 310 -2.97 3.67 -3.18
CA MET A 310 -2.35 2.56 -2.47
C MET A 310 -2.19 2.92 -0.98
N ILE A 311 -2.73 2.07 -0.11
CA ILE A 311 -2.67 2.30 1.35
C ILE A 311 -1.38 1.77 1.99
N ALA A 312 -0.67 0.86 1.32
CA ALA A 312 0.67 0.39 1.64
C ALA A 312 1.73 1.25 0.94
N ALA A 313 2.98 0.87 1.01
CA ALA A 313 4.09 1.49 0.29
C ALA A 313 4.81 0.42 -0.52
N THR A 314 5.50 0.82 -1.60
CA THR A 314 6.37 -0.02 -2.42
C THR A 314 7.75 0.62 -2.56
N ASP A 315 8.66 -0.08 -3.22
CA ASP A 315 9.98 0.41 -3.59
C ASP A 315 9.95 1.63 -4.52
N GLN A 316 8.80 1.90 -5.14
CA GLN A 316 8.63 2.99 -6.10
C GLN A 316 8.89 4.38 -5.51
N LYS A 317 8.72 4.56 -4.19
CA LYS A 317 9.08 5.80 -3.47
C LYS A 317 10.52 6.25 -3.72
N HIS A 318 11.44 5.31 -3.96
CA HIS A 318 12.86 5.61 -4.21
C HIS A 318 13.14 6.17 -5.61
N TYR A 319 12.21 6.03 -6.56
CA TYR A 319 12.38 6.42 -7.97
C TYR A 319 11.86 7.82 -8.28
N THR A 320 11.59 8.62 -7.27
CA THR A 320 11.26 10.05 -7.44
C THR A 320 12.37 10.76 -8.23
N GLY A 321 12.00 11.55 -9.24
CA GLY A 321 12.92 12.23 -10.13
C GLY A 321 13.45 11.39 -11.31
N ILE A 322 13.07 10.10 -11.41
CA ILE A 322 13.36 9.26 -12.59
C ILE A 322 12.15 9.24 -13.53
N SER A 323 10.95 9.27 -13.01
CA SER A 323 9.71 9.43 -13.76
C SER A 323 8.62 10.08 -12.90
N GLU A 324 7.80 10.93 -13.52
CA GLU A 324 6.55 11.42 -12.92
C GLU A 324 5.40 10.40 -13.09
N ASN A 325 5.52 9.45 -14.02
CA ASN A 325 4.54 8.45 -14.35
C ASN A 325 4.85 7.16 -13.61
N ARG A 326 4.40 7.05 -12.36
CA ARG A 326 4.72 5.93 -11.47
C ARG A 326 3.43 5.21 -11.07
N TYR A 327 3.27 3.96 -11.53
CA TYR A 327 2.07 3.16 -11.34
C TYR A 327 2.39 1.88 -10.56
N ARG A 328 1.45 1.41 -9.72
CA ARG A 328 1.54 0.24 -8.87
C ARG A 328 0.44 -0.71 -9.26
N PHE A 329 0.81 -1.80 -9.91
CA PHE A 329 -0.17 -2.78 -10.36
C PHE A 329 0.49 -4.13 -10.61
N LEU A 330 0.10 -5.11 -9.82
CA LEU A 330 0.41 -6.51 -10.08
C LEU A 330 -0.76 -7.12 -10.88
N PRO A 331 -0.53 -7.63 -12.10
CA PRO A 331 -1.61 -8.12 -12.95
C PRO A 331 -2.09 -9.53 -12.55
N VAL A 332 -2.56 -9.67 -11.31
CA VAL A 332 -3.12 -10.90 -10.75
C VAL A 332 -4.56 -10.68 -10.33
N GLN A 333 -5.47 -11.61 -10.66
CA GLN A 333 -6.86 -11.55 -10.24
C GLN A 333 -7.05 -12.29 -8.92
N LEU A 334 -7.47 -11.56 -7.88
CA LEU A 334 -7.65 -12.10 -6.54
C LEU A 334 -9.05 -11.78 -5.99
N ASN A 335 -9.65 -12.78 -5.36
CA ASN A 335 -10.81 -12.58 -4.51
C ASN A 335 -10.39 -12.28 -3.06
N ALA A 336 -11.36 -11.96 -2.19
CA ALA A 336 -11.10 -11.60 -0.79
C ALA A 336 -10.38 -12.70 0.02
N THR A 337 -10.52 -13.96 -0.35
CA THR A 337 -9.84 -15.08 0.31
C THR A 337 -8.39 -15.19 -0.14
N ALA A 338 -8.14 -15.11 -1.45
CA ALA A 338 -6.80 -15.18 -2.02
C ALA A 338 -5.94 -13.97 -1.59
N LEU A 339 -6.54 -12.78 -1.51
CA LEU A 339 -5.84 -11.57 -1.05
C LEU A 339 -5.28 -11.71 0.38
N LYS A 340 -5.90 -12.51 1.26
CA LYS A 340 -5.39 -12.79 2.60
C LYS A 340 -4.12 -13.66 2.61
N GLY A 341 -3.75 -14.25 1.49
CA GLY A 341 -2.51 -15.00 1.33
C GLY A 341 -1.27 -14.12 1.36
N ILE A 342 -1.38 -12.88 0.88
CA ILE A 342 -0.29 -11.90 0.92
C ILE A 342 0.08 -11.66 2.40
N HIS A 343 1.36 -11.89 2.76
CA HIS A 343 1.88 -11.91 4.13
C HIS A 343 1.20 -12.92 5.07
N GLY A 344 0.20 -13.66 4.57
CA GLY A 344 -0.55 -14.68 5.32
C GLY A 344 0.05 -16.09 5.23
N ILE A 345 -0.70 -17.09 5.72
CA ILE A 345 -0.40 -18.51 5.55
C ILE A 345 -1.00 -19.01 4.22
N ASN A 346 -0.44 -20.09 3.67
CA ASN A 346 -0.92 -20.72 2.43
C ASN A 346 -0.93 -19.76 1.24
N GLU A 347 0.04 -18.86 1.17
CA GLU A 347 0.24 -18.00 0.00
C GLU A 347 0.44 -18.86 -1.24
N LYS A 348 -0.29 -18.52 -2.31
CA LYS A 348 -0.25 -19.26 -3.57
C LYS A 348 -0.80 -18.44 -4.72
N VAL A 349 -0.28 -18.66 -5.92
CA VAL A 349 -0.79 -18.11 -7.18
C VAL A 349 -1.39 -19.20 -8.03
N GLY A 350 -2.53 -18.93 -8.67
CA GLY A 350 -3.12 -19.84 -9.64
C GLY A 350 -2.26 -19.96 -10.90
N ILE A 351 -2.10 -21.16 -11.45
CA ILE A 351 -1.31 -21.39 -12.69
C ILE A 351 -1.90 -20.58 -13.84
N ASP A 352 -3.23 -20.54 -13.99
CA ASP A 352 -3.90 -19.74 -15.01
C ASP A 352 -3.64 -18.24 -14.81
N ASN A 353 -3.67 -17.76 -13.55
CA ASN A 353 -3.29 -16.38 -13.22
C ASN A 353 -1.84 -16.09 -13.61
N TYR A 354 -0.91 -16.99 -13.27
CA TYR A 354 0.50 -16.82 -13.61
C TYR A 354 0.72 -16.71 -15.13
N GLN A 355 0.01 -17.50 -15.92
CA GLN A 355 0.04 -17.38 -17.38
C GLN A 355 -0.46 -16.02 -17.88
N LEU A 356 -1.52 -15.50 -17.26
CA LEU A 356 -2.06 -14.17 -17.59
C LEU A 356 -1.10 -13.05 -17.19
N ILE A 357 -0.36 -13.20 -16.08
CA ILE A 357 0.68 -12.24 -15.65
C ILE A 357 1.79 -12.17 -16.72
N ILE A 358 2.29 -13.30 -17.20
CA ILE A 358 3.27 -13.34 -18.29
C ILE A 358 2.72 -12.68 -19.56
N GLN A 359 1.49 -13.00 -19.94
CA GLN A 359 0.83 -12.39 -21.12
C GLN A 359 0.67 -10.88 -20.97
N PHE A 360 0.36 -10.40 -19.75
CA PHE A 360 0.25 -8.98 -19.50
C PHE A 360 1.59 -8.26 -19.72
N TYR A 361 2.68 -8.77 -19.16
CA TYR A 361 3.99 -8.12 -19.35
C TYR A 361 4.47 -8.23 -20.80
N GLU A 362 4.25 -9.35 -21.48
CA GLU A 362 4.53 -9.48 -22.91
C GLU A 362 3.76 -8.42 -23.72
N GLN A 363 2.44 -8.29 -23.50
CA GLN A 363 1.60 -7.35 -24.19
C GLN A 363 1.91 -5.89 -23.83
N LEU A 364 2.23 -5.60 -22.56
CA LEU A 364 2.60 -4.25 -22.12
C LEU A 364 3.89 -3.79 -22.80
N ILE A 365 4.90 -4.65 -22.87
CA ILE A 365 6.14 -4.36 -23.57
C ILE A 365 5.86 -4.03 -25.06
N GLN A 366 5.01 -4.81 -25.71
CA GLN A 366 4.62 -4.54 -27.09
C GLN A 366 3.88 -3.20 -27.22
N ASN A 367 2.88 -2.93 -26.39
CA ASN A 367 2.10 -1.70 -26.45
C ASN A 367 2.93 -0.44 -26.16
N ALA A 368 3.84 -0.50 -25.17
CA ALA A 368 4.61 0.64 -24.70
C ALA A 368 5.90 0.88 -25.50
N CYS A 369 6.52 -0.16 -26.06
CA CYS A 369 7.84 -0.08 -26.68
C CYS A 369 7.79 -0.17 -28.22
N PHE A 370 6.61 -0.23 -28.83
CA PHE A 370 6.44 -0.09 -30.27
C PHE A 370 6.00 1.33 -30.63
N LYS A 371 6.53 1.91 -31.69
CA LYS A 371 5.90 3.09 -32.31
C LYS A 371 4.60 2.64 -32.94
N THR A 372 3.52 3.24 -32.48
CA THR A 372 2.30 3.26 -33.30
C THR A 372 2.65 4.02 -34.58
N PRO A 373 2.40 3.47 -35.79
CA PRO A 373 2.68 4.14 -37.05
C PRO A 373 1.94 5.47 -37.18
#